data_d1c1d34418b032cd38c1423e092c26d3
#
_entry.id   d1c1d34418b032cd38c1423e092c26d3
#
_cell.length_a   1.000
_cell.length_b   1.000
_cell.length_c   1.000
_cell.angle_alpha   90.00
_cell.angle_beta   90.00
_cell.angle_gamma   90.00
#
_symmetry.space_group_name_H-M   'P 1'
#
loop_
_entity.id
_entity.type
_entity.pdbx_description
1 polymer ?
#
loop_
_entity_poly.entity_id
_entity_poly.type
_entity_poly.pdbx_seq_one_letter_code
_entity_poly.pdbx_strand_id
1 'polypeptide(L)'
;MEIRDRKAAQRRAGIMARRGLPQAERAAANAAICARLLAMPCFQKAENLLLYAAFGGEVDLAGLAEQAARLGKTVAYPVCGENFTLTAAVPGPDGWEVGDYGIRTPILERAALIRLEALDLVLVPCTAFDAACRRVGMGKGYYDRYLPRCRNAVALGVAFEAQRVPEAAADEQDRRLDGFVTERKVYRGTDKFEL
;
A
#
# COMPACT_ATOMS: atom_id res chain seq x y z
N MET A 1 -16.77 -20.96 -10.55
CA MET A 1 -16.57 -19.51 -10.81
C MET A 1 -15.10 -19.29 -11.08
N GLU A 2 -14.78 -18.75 -12.23
CA GLU A 2 -13.38 -18.51 -12.63
C GLU A 2 -12.67 -17.55 -11.69
N ILE A 3 -11.35 -17.65 -11.61
CA ILE A 3 -10.54 -16.79 -10.73
C ILE A 3 -10.74 -15.29 -11.01
N ARG A 4 -10.89 -14.94 -12.29
CA ARG A 4 -11.16 -13.59 -12.75
C ARG A 4 -12.47 -13.01 -12.17
N ASP A 5 -13.53 -13.83 -12.16
CA ASP A 5 -14.83 -13.44 -11.63
C ASP A 5 -14.79 -13.28 -10.11
N ARG A 6 -14.09 -14.21 -9.41
CA ARG A 6 -13.83 -14.12 -7.97
C ARG A 6 -13.10 -12.84 -7.62
N LYS A 7 -11.99 -12.51 -8.33
CA LYS A 7 -11.25 -11.26 -8.16
C LYS A 7 -12.16 -10.04 -8.36
N ALA A 8 -13.00 -10.04 -9.41
CA ALA A 8 -13.90 -8.94 -9.68
C ALA A 8 -14.98 -8.75 -8.59
N ALA A 9 -15.55 -9.85 -8.10
CA ALA A 9 -16.53 -9.83 -7.01
C ALA A 9 -15.92 -9.32 -5.69
N GLN A 10 -14.75 -9.85 -5.30
CA GLN A 10 -14.05 -9.43 -4.09
C GLN A 10 -13.59 -7.98 -4.15
N ARG A 11 -13.16 -7.51 -5.32
CA ARG A 11 -12.81 -6.08 -5.54
C ARG A 11 -14.01 -5.18 -5.27
N ARG A 12 -15.17 -5.47 -5.85
CA ARG A 12 -16.39 -4.69 -5.62
C ARG A 12 -16.78 -4.71 -4.15
N ALA A 13 -16.83 -5.86 -3.54
CA ALA A 13 -17.20 -6.02 -2.13
C ALA A 13 -16.26 -5.24 -1.19
N GLY A 14 -14.95 -5.34 -1.39
CA GLY A 14 -13.97 -4.62 -0.57
C GLY A 14 -14.01 -3.10 -0.74
N ILE A 15 -14.24 -2.61 -1.97
CA ILE A 15 -14.47 -1.17 -2.21
C ILE A 15 -15.73 -0.69 -1.47
N MET A 16 -16.81 -1.45 -1.54
CA MET A 16 -18.04 -1.12 -0.81
C MET A 16 -17.83 -1.15 0.70
N ALA A 17 -17.14 -2.16 1.22
CA ALA A 17 -16.86 -2.28 2.65
C ALA A 17 -16.08 -1.07 3.19
N ARG A 18 -14.97 -0.67 2.52
CA ARG A 18 -14.17 0.49 2.97
C ARG A 18 -14.90 1.83 2.82
N ARG A 19 -15.74 1.99 1.78
CA ARG A 19 -16.54 3.20 1.57
C ARG A 19 -17.72 3.30 2.52
N GLY A 20 -18.25 2.17 2.95
CA GLY A 20 -19.37 2.08 3.90
C GLY A 20 -18.97 2.37 5.36
N LEU A 21 -17.68 2.46 5.68
CA LEU A 21 -17.25 2.85 7.03
C LEU A 21 -17.69 4.28 7.33
N PRO A 22 -18.38 4.52 8.46
CA PRO A 22 -18.69 5.87 8.92
C PRO A 22 -17.44 6.73 9.06
N GLN A 23 -17.56 8.02 8.79
CA GLN A 23 -16.39 8.92 8.78
C GLN A 23 -15.58 8.88 10.08
N ALA A 24 -16.26 8.87 11.24
CA ALA A 24 -15.59 8.81 12.54
C ALA A 24 -14.84 7.48 12.75
N GLU A 25 -15.44 6.34 12.37
CA GLU A 25 -14.80 5.03 12.45
C GLU A 25 -13.60 4.94 11.52
N ARG A 26 -13.72 5.45 10.30
CA ARG A 26 -12.60 5.50 9.34
C ARG A 26 -11.45 6.36 9.84
N ALA A 27 -11.74 7.52 10.43
CA ALA A 27 -10.71 8.38 11.02
C ALA A 27 -9.99 7.68 12.18
N ALA A 28 -10.73 7.04 13.09
CA ALA A 28 -10.17 6.27 14.19
C ALA A 28 -9.33 5.07 13.68
N ALA A 29 -9.83 4.35 12.66
CA ALA A 29 -9.11 3.24 12.04
C ALA A 29 -7.82 3.69 11.35
N ASN A 30 -7.84 4.80 10.61
CA ASN A 30 -6.63 5.41 10.02
C ASN A 30 -5.59 5.72 11.09
N ALA A 31 -6.00 6.38 12.19
CA ALA A 31 -5.10 6.72 13.28
C ALA A 31 -4.48 5.46 13.92
N ALA A 32 -5.29 4.43 14.17
CA ALA A 32 -4.82 3.17 14.73
C ALA A 32 -3.84 2.43 13.81
N ILE A 33 -4.09 2.41 12.49
CA ILE A 33 -3.18 1.82 11.50
C ILE A 33 -1.86 2.57 11.47
N CYS A 34 -1.90 3.91 11.39
CA CYS A 34 -0.69 4.73 11.37
C CYS A 34 0.13 4.57 12.66
N ALA A 35 -0.52 4.58 13.82
CA ALA A 35 0.16 4.35 15.10
C ALA A 35 0.84 2.96 15.16
N ARG A 36 0.17 1.93 14.64
CA ARG A 36 0.72 0.57 14.58
C ARG A 36 1.91 0.50 13.64
N LEU A 37 1.82 1.10 12.45
CA LEU A 37 2.94 1.16 11.50
C LEU A 37 4.15 1.87 12.10
N LEU A 38 3.95 3.03 12.76
CA LEU A 38 5.01 3.79 13.43
C LEU A 38 5.74 2.97 14.49
N ALA A 39 5.04 2.08 15.20
CA ALA A 39 5.61 1.24 16.25
C ALA A 39 6.35 0.01 15.71
N MET A 40 6.19 -0.35 14.44
CA MET A 40 6.80 -1.56 13.88
C MET A 40 8.31 -1.42 13.71
N PRO A 41 9.12 -2.43 14.10
CA PRO A 41 10.58 -2.41 13.92
C PRO A 41 11.00 -2.19 12.47
N CYS A 42 10.28 -2.75 11.49
CA CYS A 42 10.58 -2.54 10.07
C CYS A 42 10.38 -1.08 9.63
N PHE A 43 9.38 -0.36 10.18
CA PHE A 43 9.23 1.08 9.94
C PHE A 43 10.34 1.87 10.62
N GLN A 44 10.68 1.54 11.86
CA GLN A 44 11.71 2.24 12.63
C GLN A 44 13.08 2.16 11.95
N LYS A 45 13.45 0.99 11.43
CA LYS A 45 14.72 0.72 10.75
C LYS A 45 14.77 1.25 9.30
N ALA A 46 13.62 1.40 8.65
CA ALA A 46 13.55 1.85 7.26
C ALA A 46 14.02 3.30 7.10
N GLU A 47 14.84 3.57 6.10
CA GLU A 47 15.26 4.92 5.69
C GLU A 47 14.46 5.39 4.47
N ASN A 48 14.21 4.47 3.51
CA ASN A 48 13.50 4.74 2.26
C ASN A 48 12.17 4.00 2.21
N LEU A 49 11.08 4.74 2.22
CA LEU A 49 9.73 4.21 2.20
C LEU A 49 9.04 4.49 0.87
N LEU A 50 8.31 3.51 0.36
CA LEU A 50 7.32 3.73 -0.69
C LEU A 50 5.93 3.69 -0.06
N LEU A 51 5.26 4.83 -0.01
CA LEU A 51 3.87 4.96 0.38
C LEU A 51 2.98 5.06 -0.87
N TYR A 52 1.69 5.24 -0.69
CA TYR A 52 0.75 5.55 -1.77
C TYR A 52 -0.09 6.78 -1.39
N ALA A 53 -0.55 7.53 -2.36
CA ALA A 53 -1.55 8.57 -2.18
C ALA A 53 -2.94 7.90 -2.14
N ALA A 54 -3.64 8.03 -1.01
CA ALA A 54 -4.91 7.35 -0.79
C ALA A 54 -5.97 7.80 -1.79
N PHE A 55 -6.70 6.83 -2.35
CA PHE A 55 -7.76 7.05 -3.32
C PHE A 55 -8.98 6.19 -3.02
N GLY A 56 -10.18 6.70 -3.30
CA GLY A 56 -11.42 5.93 -3.26
C GLY A 56 -11.72 5.28 -1.91
N GLY A 57 -11.36 5.94 -0.80
CA GLY A 57 -11.58 5.48 0.57
C GLY A 57 -10.52 4.50 1.07
N GLU A 58 -9.34 4.47 0.50
CA GLU A 58 -8.17 3.75 1.03
C GLU A 58 -7.74 4.33 2.38
N VAL A 59 -6.93 3.56 3.11
CA VAL A 59 -6.30 4.05 4.35
C VAL A 59 -5.44 5.25 4.01
N ASP A 60 -5.68 6.37 4.69
CA ASP A 60 -4.93 7.61 4.49
C ASP A 60 -3.60 7.55 5.26
N LEU A 61 -2.51 7.63 4.51
CA LEU A 61 -1.14 7.59 5.03
C LEU A 61 -0.49 8.97 5.13
N ALA A 62 -1.22 10.07 4.91
CA ALA A 62 -0.65 11.42 4.95
C ALA A 62 0.02 11.73 6.30
N GLY A 63 -0.65 11.41 7.41
CA GLY A 63 -0.08 11.58 8.74
C GLY A 63 1.16 10.70 9.00
N LEU A 64 1.20 9.48 8.44
CA LEU A 64 2.37 8.62 8.51
C LEU A 64 3.54 9.22 7.71
N ALA A 65 3.27 9.75 6.52
CA ALA A 65 4.27 10.39 5.66
C ALA A 65 4.90 11.62 6.36
N GLU A 66 4.07 12.45 7.00
CA GLU A 66 4.55 13.59 7.78
C GLU A 66 5.47 13.17 8.94
N GLN A 67 5.08 12.14 9.69
CA GLN A 67 5.91 11.62 10.78
C GLN A 67 7.20 11.00 10.25
N ALA A 68 7.17 10.24 9.15
CA ALA A 68 8.36 9.70 8.50
C ALA A 68 9.33 10.82 8.09
N ALA A 69 8.82 11.90 7.49
CA ALA A 69 9.64 13.06 7.10
C ALA A 69 10.27 13.75 8.33
N ARG A 70 9.52 13.93 9.42
CA ARG A 70 10.05 14.49 10.68
C ARG A 70 11.16 13.62 11.31
N LEU A 71 11.11 12.30 11.07
CA LEU A 71 12.14 11.35 11.50
C LEU A 71 13.35 11.30 10.53
N GLY A 72 13.39 12.15 9.50
CA GLY A 72 14.47 12.20 8.52
C GLY A 72 14.41 11.08 7.47
N LYS A 73 13.30 10.35 7.37
CA LYS A 73 13.14 9.27 6.39
C LYS A 73 12.77 9.83 5.03
N THR A 74 13.20 9.14 3.97
CA THR A 74 12.81 9.47 2.60
C THR A 74 11.47 8.82 2.27
N VAL A 75 10.49 9.61 1.83
CA VAL A 75 9.15 9.14 1.48
C VAL A 75 8.94 9.29 -0.02
N ALA A 76 8.87 8.18 -0.73
CA ALA A 76 8.56 8.12 -2.15
C ALA A 76 7.11 7.68 -2.37
N TYR A 77 6.57 8.04 -3.52
CA TYR A 77 5.25 7.64 -4.00
C TYR A 77 5.34 7.01 -5.38
N PRO A 78 4.46 6.06 -5.73
CA PRO A 78 4.45 5.42 -7.02
C PRO A 78 3.95 6.37 -8.10
N VAL A 79 4.69 6.48 -9.19
CA VAL A 79 4.23 7.08 -10.45
C VAL A 79 4.06 5.95 -11.44
N CYS A 80 2.82 5.80 -11.93
CA CYS A 80 2.47 4.80 -12.93
C CYS A 80 2.88 5.30 -14.32
N GLY A 81 3.66 4.51 -15.03
CA GLY A 81 4.10 4.79 -16.39
C GLY A 81 3.50 3.83 -17.41
N GLU A 82 3.93 3.97 -18.66
CA GLU A 82 3.57 3.08 -19.76
C GLU A 82 3.98 1.63 -19.48
N ASN A 83 3.33 0.68 -20.15
CA ASN A 83 3.60 -0.75 -20.01
C ASN A 83 3.53 -1.28 -18.57
N PHE A 84 2.67 -0.65 -17.74
CA PHE A 84 2.47 -0.98 -16.33
C PHE A 84 3.76 -0.88 -15.49
N THR A 85 4.66 0.02 -15.86
CA THR A 85 5.82 0.36 -15.06
C THR A 85 5.42 1.20 -13.85
N LEU A 86 6.22 1.12 -12.79
CA LEU A 86 6.03 1.91 -11.59
C LEU A 86 7.39 2.49 -11.18
N THR A 87 7.44 3.78 -10.96
CA THR A 87 8.64 4.52 -10.53
C THR A 87 8.42 5.05 -9.12
N ALA A 88 9.40 4.87 -8.22
CA ALA A 88 9.37 5.47 -6.89
C ALA A 88 9.94 6.89 -6.96
N ALA A 89 9.10 7.87 -6.70
CA ALA A 89 9.43 9.29 -6.81
C ALA A 89 9.20 10.02 -5.48
N VAL A 90 10.20 10.79 -5.04
CA VAL A 90 10.11 11.69 -3.89
C VAL A 90 9.72 13.06 -4.42
N PRO A 91 8.49 13.54 -4.15
CA PRO A 91 8.04 14.82 -4.66
C PRO A 91 8.83 15.97 -4.03
N GLY A 92 9.26 16.92 -4.87
CA GLY A 92 9.82 18.19 -4.41
C GLY A 92 8.73 19.17 -3.92
N PRO A 93 9.12 20.38 -3.51
CA PRO A 93 8.19 21.48 -3.28
C PRO A 93 7.34 21.69 -4.55
N ASP A 94 6.03 21.82 -4.40
CA ASP A 94 5.08 21.94 -5.53
C ASP A 94 5.19 20.82 -6.58
N GLY A 95 5.74 19.67 -6.19
CA GLY A 95 6.01 18.52 -7.04
C GLY A 95 4.84 17.54 -7.18
N TRP A 96 3.60 17.99 -7.01
CA TRP A 96 2.42 17.16 -7.12
C TRP A 96 1.47 17.63 -8.21
N GLU A 97 0.87 16.69 -8.92
CA GLU A 97 -0.23 16.90 -9.84
C GLU A 97 -1.39 15.94 -9.54
N VAL A 98 -2.50 16.14 -10.23
CA VAL A 98 -3.62 15.20 -10.23
C VAL A 98 -3.47 14.33 -11.48
N GLY A 99 -3.07 13.09 -11.27
CA GLY A 99 -2.92 12.11 -12.32
C GLY A 99 -4.22 11.38 -12.67
N ASP A 100 -4.09 10.22 -13.30
CA ASP A 100 -5.20 9.38 -13.67
C ASP A 100 -6.10 9.05 -12.46
N TYR A 101 -7.40 8.96 -12.71
CA TYR A 101 -8.44 8.66 -11.70
C TYR A 101 -8.54 9.69 -10.55
N GLY A 102 -7.95 10.89 -10.68
CA GLY A 102 -7.95 11.91 -9.63
C GLY A 102 -6.98 11.60 -8.47
N ILE A 103 -6.01 10.71 -8.69
CA ILE A 103 -5.00 10.35 -7.69
C ILE A 103 -3.88 11.39 -7.73
N ARG A 104 -3.51 11.93 -6.57
CA ARG A 104 -2.32 12.78 -6.46
C ARG A 104 -1.07 11.96 -6.79
N THR A 105 -0.28 12.45 -7.73
CA THR A 105 0.93 11.79 -8.20
C THR A 105 2.11 12.77 -8.24
N PRO A 106 3.34 12.35 -7.92
CA PRO A 106 4.52 13.18 -8.09
C PRO A 106 4.74 13.56 -9.56
N ILE A 107 5.09 14.82 -9.81
CA ILE A 107 5.57 15.29 -11.11
C ILE A 107 7.00 14.80 -11.26
N LEU A 108 7.26 13.90 -12.22
CA LEU A 108 8.57 13.23 -12.36
C LEU A 108 9.73 14.22 -12.57
N GLU A 109 9.51 15.30 -13.33
CA GLU A 109 10.49 16.32 -13.63
C GLU A 109 10.89 17.16 -12.40
N ARG A 110 10.08 17.09 -11.33
CA ARG A 110 10.28 17.80 -10.06
C ARG A 110 10.52 16.86 -8.88
N ALA A 111 10.77 15.57 -9.14
CA ALA A 111 10.93 14.55 -8.14
C ALA A 111 12.33 13.93 -8.17
N ALA A 112 12.85 13.59 -7.00
CA ALA A 112 14.00 12.70 -6.92
C ALA A 112 13.54 11.24 -7.06
N LEU A 113 14.25 10.45 -7.86
CA LEU A 113 13.90 9.05 -8.08
C LEU A 113 14.68 8.16 -7.12
N ILE A 114 13.99 7.16 -6.56
CA ILE A 114 14.61 6.13 -5.73
C ILE A 114 14.71 4.83 -6.53
N ARG A 115 15.89 4.21 -6.48
CA ARG A 115 16.09 2.88 -7.03
C ARG A 115 15.31 1.86 -6.19
N LEU A 116 14.72 0.87 -6.85
CA LEU A 116 13.87 -0.12 -6.19
C LEU A 116 14.60 -0.95 -5.14
N GLU A 117 15.89 -1.20 -5.39
CA GLU A 117 16.77 -1.96 -4.51
C GLU A 117 17.12 -1.18 -3.22
N ALA A 118 16.95 0.14 -3.22
CA ALA A 118 17.20 1.01 -2.07
C ALA A 118 15.97 1.21 -1.18
N LEU A 119 14.81 0.68 -1.58
CA LEU A 119 13.61 0.71 -0.74
C LEU A 119 13.72 -0.29 0.40
N ASP A 120 13.37 0.14 1.61
CA ASP A 120 13.37 -0.67 2.83
C ASP A 120 11.96 -1.12 3.22
N LEU A 121 10.95 -0.28 2.96
CA LEU A 121 9.55 -0.58 3.28
C LEU A 121 8.64 -0.11 2.14
N VAL A 122 7.77 -1.01 1.68
CA VAL A 122 6.75 -0.72 0.67
C VAL A 122 5.37 -0.94 1.27
N LEU A 123 4.55 0.10 1.35
CA LEU A 123 3.16 0.00 1.76
C LEU A 123 2.26 -0.15 0.54
N VAL A 124 1.45 -1.21 0.53
CA VAL A 124 0.69 -1.65 -0.63
C VAL A 124 -0.82 -1.51 -0.36
N PRO A 125 -1.57 -0.73 -1.14
CA PRO A 125 -3.02 -0.68 -1.04
C PRO A 125 -3.65 -1.93 -1.65
N CYS A 126 -4.85 -2.28 -1.17
CA CYS A 126 -5.64 -3.35 -1.78
C CYS A 126 -7.13 -3.08 -1.69
N THR A 127 -7.92 -3.88 -2.41
CA THR A 127 -9.38 -3.87 -2.27
C THR A 127 -9.87 -4.97 -1.32
N ALA A 128 -9.22 -6.13 -1.31
CA ALA A 128 -9.51 -7.21 -0.37
C ALA A 128 -8.20 -7.95 -0.04
N PHE A 129 -8.16 -8.59 1.12
CA PHE A 129 -7.04 -9.40 1.56
C PHE A 129 -7.50 -10.55 2.46
N ASP A 130 -6.62 -11.53 2.69
CA ASP A 130 -6.85 -12.63 3.62
C ASP A 130 -5.76 -12.75 4.70
N ALA A 131 -6.01 -13.63 5.66
CA ALA A 131 -5.08 -13.87 6.76
C ALA A 131 -3.75 -14.51 6.34
N ALA A 132 -3.68 -15.07 5.13
CA ALA A 132 -2.46 -15.59 4.52
C ALA A 132 -1.66 -14.51 3.76
N CYS A 133 -2.06 -13.23 3.87
CA CYS A 133 -1.43 -12.09 3.21
C CYS A 133 -1.46 -12.13 1.67
N ARG A 134 -2.45 -12.82 1.09
CA ARG A 134 -2.83 -12.68 -0.31
C ARG A 134 -3.74 -11.46 -0.47
N ARG A 135 -3.69 -10.82 -1.63
CA ARG A 135 -4.48 -9.61 -1.86
C ARG A 135 -5.17 -9.60 -3.22
N VAL A 136 -6.25 -8.85 -3.30
CA VAL A 136 -6.88 -8.41 -4.54
C VAL A 136 -6.65 -6.90 -4.70
N GLY A 137 -5.97 -6.50 -5.75
CA GLY A 137 -5.75 -5.10 -6.11
C GLY A 137 -6.81 -4.56 -7.08
N MET A 138 -6.56 -3.37 -7.65
CA MET A 138 -7.45 -2.72 -8.62
C MET A 138 -7.44 -3.39 -10.01
N GLY A 139 -6.58 -4.38 -10.26
CA GLY A 139 -6.60 -5.21 -11.48
C GLY A 139 -5.61 -4.80 -12.57
N LYS A 140 -4.76 -3.81 -12.37
CA LYS A 140 -3.72 -3.42 -13.33
C LYS A 140 -2.39 -4.18 -13.13
N GLY A 141 -2.18 -4.83 -11.97
CA GLY A 141 -1.00 -5.64 -11.66
C GLY A 141 0.31 -4.86 -11.51
N TYR A 142 0.25 -3.55 -11.21
CA TYR A 142 1.46 -2.74 -10.99
C TYR A 142 2.35 -3.31 -9.90
N TYR A 143 1.80 -3.58 -8.72
CA TYR A 143 2.57 -4.08 -7.58
C TYR A 143 3.08 -5.51 -7.78
N ASP A 144 2.36 -6.35 -8.54
CA ASP A 144 2.79 -7.73 -8.83
C ASP A 144 4.05 -7.77 -9.70
N ARG A 145 4.21 -6.79 -10.60
CA ARG A 145 5.42 -6.60 -11.40
C ARG A 145 6.53 -5.86 -10.67
N TYR A 146 6.16 -4.99 -9.74
CA TYR A 146 7.07 -4.10 -9.06
C TYR A 146 7.77 -4.77 -7.86
N LEU A 147 7.02 -5.41 -6.98
CA LEU A 147 7.52 -6.00 -5.73
C LEU A 147 8.66 -7.01 -5.91
N PRO A 148 8.68 -7.89 -6.96
CA PRO A 148 9.82 -8.79 -7.17
C PRO A 148 11.16 -8.08 -7.38
N ARG A 149 11.14 -6.80 -7.75
CA ARG A 149 12.32 -5.98 -7.95
C ARG A 149 12.77 -5.28 -6.65
N CYS A 150 11.87 -5.09 -5.69
CA CYS A 150 12.16 -4.50 -4.36
C CYS A 150 12.66 -5.59 -3.39
N ARG A 151 13.77 -6.27 -3.70
CA ARG A 151 14.21 -7.50 -3.02
C ARG A 151 14.50 -7.30 -1.53
N ASN A 152 15.01 -6.11 -1.17
CA ASN A 152 15.41 -5.78 0.20
C ASN A 152 14.22 -5.25 1.04
N ALA A 153 13.20 -4.70 0.39
CA ALA A 153 12.10 -4.08 1.08
C ALA A 153 11.16 -5.10 1.75
N VAL A 154 10.67 -4.75 2.93
CA VAL A 154 9.50 -5.38 3.53
C VAL A 154 8.25 -4.84 2.81
N ALA A 155 7.39 -5.71 2.30
CA ALA A 155 6.16 -5.33 1.63
C ALA A 155 4.95 -5.58 2.54
N LEU A 156 4.34 -4.52 3.06
CA LEU A 156 3.16 -4.60 3.93
C LEU A 156 1.92 -4.09 3.21
N GLY A 157 0.88 -4.91 3.20
CA GLY A 157 -0.45 -4.47 2.81
C GLY A 157 -1.07 -3.58 3.90
N VAL A 158 -1.78 -2.55 3.49
CA VAL A 158 -2.50 -1.66 4.40
C VAL A 158 -3.96 -1.60 4.00
N ALA A 159 -4.84 -1.98 4.91
CA ALA A 159 -6.27 -2.07 4.65
C ALA A 159 -7.08 -1.95 5.94
N PHE A 160 -8.36 -1.62 5.82
CA PHE A 160 -9.29 -1.77 6.93
C PHE A 160 -9.68 -3.23 7.13
N GLU A 161 -9.89 -3.65 8.37
CA GLU A 161 -10.32 -5.02 8.67
C GLU A 161 -11.61 -5.40 7.92
N ALA A 162 -12.48 -4.44 7.65
CA ALA A 162 -13.69 -4.62 6.85
C ALA A 162 -13.43 -5.14 5.41
N GLN A 163 -12.20 -5.01 4.90
CA GLN A 163 -11.80 -5.51 3.58
C GLN A 163 -11.29 -6.96 3.62
N ARG A 164 -11.20 -7.56 4.82
CA ARG A 164 -10.74 -8.93 4.97
C ARG A 164 -11.76 -9.94 4.46
N VAL A 165 -11.28 -10.90 3.68
CA VAL A 165 -12.07 -12.03 3.19
C VAL A 165 -11.52 -13.35 3.76
N PRO A 166 -12.31 -14.45 3.83
CA PRO A 166 -11.80 -15.75 4.27
C PRO A 166 -10.63 -16.23 3.41
N GLU A 167 -10.72 -16.05 2.10
CA GLU A 167 -9.70 -16.42 1.12
C GLU A 167 -9.69 -15.41 -0.02
N ALA A 168 -8.58 -14.70 -0.21
CA ALA A 168 -8.41 -13.79 -1.33
C ALA A 168 -8.20 -14.58 -2.64
N ALA A 169 -8.94 -14.18 -3.67
CA ALA A 169 -8.79 -14.75 -4.99
C ALA A 169 -7.42 -14.33 -5.57
N ALA A 170 -6.47 -15.25 -5.54
CA ALA A 170 -5.13 -15.04 -6.05
C ALA A 170 -4.75 -16.17 -7.01
N ASP A 171 -3.93 -15.87 -8.01
CA ASP A 171 -3.32 -16.82 -8.93
C ASP A 171 -1.79 -16.79 -8.77
N GLU A 172 -1.08 -17.58 -9.57
CA GLU A 172 0.37 -17.74 -9.49
C GLU A 172 1.15 -16.45 -9.80
N GLN A 173 0.53 -15.50 -10.50
CA GLN A 173 1.13 -14.20 -10.85
C GLN A 173 0.99 -13.17 -9.73
N ASP A 174 0.06 -13.39 -8.80
CA ASP A 174 -0.19 -12.45 -7.70
C ASP A 174 0.88 -12.61 -6.60
N ARG A 175 1.57 -11.53 -6.30
CA ARG A 175 2.59 -11.53 -5.26
C ARG A 175 1.95 -11.50 -3.87
N ARG A 176 2.23 -12.52 -3.05
CA ARG A 176 1.93 -12.52 -1.62
C ARG A 176 2.78 -11.48 -0.90
N LEU A 177 2.20 -10.76 0.05
CA LEU A 177 2.90 -9.76 0.85
C LEU A 177 3.55 -10.38 2.10
N ASP A 178 4.53 -9.67 2.66
CA ASP A 178 5.20 -10.07 3.89
C ASP A 178 4.27 -9.97 5.11
N GLY A 179 3.31 -9.02 5.08
CA GLY A 179 2.29 -8.89 6.10
C GLY A 179 1.16 -7.95 5.68
N PHE A 180 0.17 -7.82 6.57
CA PHE A 180 -0.89 -6.81 6.48
C PHE A 180 -1.06 -6.09 7.82
N VAL A 181 -1.33 -4.79 7.75
CA VAL A 181 -1.63 -3.95 8.90
C VAL A 181 -3.06 -3.43 8.77
N THR A 182 -3.87 -3.69 9.80
CA THR A 182 -5.22 -3.17 9.94
C THR A 182 -5.37 -2.41 11.26
N GLU A 183 -6.50 -1.74 11.47
CA GLU A 183 -6.82 -1.10 12.74
C GLU A 183 -6.95 -2.11 13.90
N ARG A 184 -7.16 -3.40 13.59
CA ARG A 184 -7.33 -4.45 14.60
C ARG A 184 -6.02 -5.15 14.95
N LYS A 185 -5.22 -5.54 13.95
CA LYS A 185 -3.99 -6.31 14.18
C LYS A 185 -3.04 -6.29 12.98
N VAL A 186 -1.88 -6.90 13.17
CA VAL A 186 -0.93 -7.24 12.11
C VAL A 186 -1.08 -8.70 11.74
N TYR A 187 -1.16 -8.99 10.45
CA TYR A 187 -1.09 -10.34 9.89
C TYR A 187 0.32 -10.58 9.38
N ARG A 188 0.87 -11.75 9.66
CA ARG A 188 2.22 -12.12 9.22
C ARG A 188 2.14 -13.12 8.08
N GLY A 189 2.76 -12.77 6.96
CA GLY A 189 2.84 -13.60 5.76
C GLY A 189 4.17 -14.31 5.60
N THR A 190 5.26 -13.67 6.04
CA THR A 190 6.63 -14.20 5.98
C THR A 190 7.38 -13.85 7.27
N ASP A 191 8.60 -14.38 7.44
CA ASP A 191 9.51 -14.06 8.55
C ASP A 191 10.42 -12.86 8.25
N LYS A 192 10.13 -12.10 7.20
CA LYS A 192 10.97 -10.99 6.73
C LYS A 192 10.99 -9.78 7.69
N PHE A 193 10.05 -9.70 8.61
CA PHE A 193 9.98 -8.64 9.61
C PHE A 193 9.52 -9.16 10.98
N GLU A 194 9.89 -8.42 12.03
CA GLU A 194 9.46 -8.64 13.41
C GLU A 194 8.20 -7.82 13.71
N LEU A 195 7.36 -8.32 14.64
CA LEU A 195 6.15 -7.65 15.13
C LEU A 195 6.47 -6.73 16.29
#